data_64014cd07f1bc2992089a07f7ad4c47f
#
_entry.id   64014cd07f1bc2992089a07f7ad4c47f
#
_cell.length_a   1.000
_cell.length_b   1.000
_cell.length_c   1.000
_cell.angle_alpha   90.00
_cell.angle_beta   90.00
_cell.angle_gamma   90.00
#
_symmetry.space_group_name_H-M   'P 1'
#
loop_
_entity.id
_entity.type
_entity.pdbx_description
1 polymer ?
#
loop_
_entity_poly.entity_id
_entity_poly.type
_entity_poly.pdbx_seq_one_letter_code
_entity_poly.pdbx_strand_id
1 'polypeptide(L)'
;MKIIIIGASGTVGRAVTEALSRRHDVIRVGRTQGDEQVDITSQASVQALFEKVGRVEAIVSASGGLYFGPLATMKDSDFNQGLQDKLLGQVRLALTGQHYLNDGGSITLISGIVAHEPIAHGVNATTVNAALEGFVRAAACELPRGIRINLISPTVLTESVETYDGFFPGFESVPAAAVAQAYRRSVEGVQTGLVYKVGY
;
A
#
# COMPACT_ATOMS: atom_id res chain seq x y z
N MET A 1 -9.16 1.35 -18.00
CA MET A 1 -8.07 2.13 -17.39
C MET A 1 -6.80 1.30 -17.44
N LYS A 2 -5.65 1.92 -17.62
CA LYS A 2 -4.33 1.33 -17.44
C LYS A 2 -3.92 1.53 -15.97
N ILE A 3 -3.73 0.46 -15.23
CA ILE A 3 -3.47 0.46 -13.79
C ILE A 3 -2.14 -0.22 -13.51
N ILE A 4 -1.29 0.41 -12.71
CA ILE A 4 -0.06 -0.21 -12.23
C ILE A 4 -0.27 -0.70 -10.79
N ILE A 5 0.05 -1.98 -10.52
CA ILE A 5 -0.07 -2.60 -9.19
C ILE A 5 1.31 -2.99 -8.68
N ILE A 6 1.81 -2.27 -7.69
CA ILE A 6 3.08 -2.53 -7.03
C ILE A 6 2.85 -3.51 -5.87
N GLY A 7 3.63 -4.59 -5.81
CA GLY A 7 3.41 -5.69 -4.88
C GLY A 7 2.41 -6.73 -5.39
N ALA A 8 2.20 -6.82 -6.71
CA ALA A 8 1.22 -7.69 -7.36
C ALA A 8 1.36 -9.19 -7.03
N SER A 9 2.55 -9.66 -6.66
CA SER A 9 2.82 -11.06 -6.31
C SER A 9 2.49 -11.43 -4.86
N GLY A 10 2.29 -10.44 -3.98
CA GLY A 10 1.91 -10.65 -2.58
C GLY A 10 0.45 -11.10 -2.40
N THR A 11 0.05 -11.48 -1.18
CA THR A 11 -1.31 -11.98 -0.88
C THR A 11 -2.38 -10.96 -1.27
N VAL A 12 -2.28 -9.72 -0.79
CA VAL A 12 -3.19 -8.63 -1.18
C VAL A 12 -3.06 -8.31 -2.67
N GLY A 13 -1.82 -8.20 -3.18
CA GLY A 13 -1.58 -7.83 -4.57
C GLY A 13 -2.19 -8.79 -5.59
N ARG A 14 -2.16 -10.10 -5.33
CA ARG A 14 -2.82 -11.10 -6.18
C ARG A 14 -4.34 -10.92 -6.21
N ALA A 15 -4.96 -10.74 -5.04
CA ALA A 15 -6.40 -10.52 -4.95
C ALA A 15 -6.84 -9.22 -5.64
N VAL A 16 -6.06 -8.15 -5.48
CA VAL A 16 -6.30 -6.85 -6.15
C VAL A 16 -6.13 -6.99 -7.66
N THR A 17 -5.08 -7.69 -8.11
CA THR A 17 -4.86 -7.96 -9.53
C THR A 17 -6.04 -8.72 -10.13
N GLU A 18 -6.51 -9.79 -9.48
CA GLU A 18 -7.66 -10.54 -9.94
C GLU A 18 -8.93 -9.66 -10.03
N ALA A 19 -9.18 -8.84 -9.01
CA ALA A 19 -10.38 -8.00 -8.97
C ALA A 19 -10.38 -6.92 -10.06
N LEU A 20 -9.23 -6.29 -10.33
CA LEU A 20 -9.13 -5.17 -11.27
C LEU A 20 -8.92 -5.62 -12.73
N SER A 21 -8.21 -6.72 -12.97
CA SER A 21 -7.93 -7.21 -14.33
C SER A 21 -9.18 -7.65 -15.12
N ARG A 22 -10.30 -7.88 -14.43
CA ARG A 22 -11.58 -8.21 -15.08
C ARG A 22 -12.14 -7.07 -15.93
N ARG A 23 -11.71 -5.82 -15.68
CA ARG A 23 -12.26 -4.61 -16.31
C ARG A 23 -11.21 -3.61 -16.77
N HIS A 24 -9.95 -3.84 -16.41
CA HIS A 24 -8.88 -2.87 -16.61
C HIS A 24 -7.64 -3.56 -17.16
N ASP A 25 -6.80 -2.79 -17.85
CA ASP A 25 -5.47 -3.19 -18.25
C ASP A 25 -4.51 -3.03 -17.07
N VAL A 26 -3.99 -4.13 -16.56
CA VAL A 26 -3.20 -4.17 -15.32
C VAL A 26 -1.75 -4.51 -15.63
N ILE A 27 -0.84 -3.61 -15.21
CA ILE A 27 0.61 -3.85 -15.18
C ILE A 27 0.98 -4.33 -13.78
N ARG A 28 1.45 -5.57 -13.68
CA ARG A 28 1.87 -6.20 -12.43
C ARG A 28 3.33 -5.86 -12.17
N VAL A 29 3.59 -5.27 -11.00
CA VAL A 29 4.95 -4.87 -10.60
C VAL A 29 5.32 -5.52 -9.28
N GLY A 30 6.49 -6.13 -9.23
CA GLY A 30 7.06 -6.70 -8.03
C GLY A 30 8.54 -6.36 -7.90
N ARG A 31 9.17 -6.83 -6.82
CA ARG A 31 10.62 -6.63 -6.64
C ARG A 31 11.43 -7.51 -7.60
N THR A 32 10.98 -8.75 -7.79
CA THR A 32 11.68 -9.78 -8.59
C THR A 32 10.80 -10.45 -9.63
N GLN A 33 9.48 -10.23 -9.59
CA GLN A 33 8.50 -10.88 -10.45
C GLN A 33 7.43 -9.88 -10.90
N GLY A 34 6.84 -10.12 -12.06
CA GLY A 34 5.78 -9.27 -12.64
C GLY A 34 6.10 -8.91 -14.07
N ASP A 35 5.28 -8.08 -14.65
CA ASP A 35 5.49 -7.52 -15.99
C ASP A 35 6.63 -6.49 -15.96
N GLU A 36 6.77 -5.80 -14.80
CA GLU A 36 7.84 -4.86 -14.50
C GLU A 36 8.40 -5.11 -13.08
N GLN A 37 9.57 -4.53 -12.81
CA GLN A 37 10.24 -4.65 -11.51
C GLN A 37 10.51 -3.28 -10.91
N VAL A 38 10.43 -3.19 -9.56
CA VAL A 38 10.79 -1.99 -8.81
C VAL A 38 11.31 -2.32 -7.42
N ASP A 39 12.35 -1.63 -7.01
CA ASP A 39 12.73 -1.50 -5.61
C ASP A 39 12.19 -0.14 -5.09
N ILE A 40 11.12 -0.19 -4.30
CA ILE A 40 10.47 1.02 -3.76
C ILE A 40 11.35 1.76 -2.74
N THR A 41 12.41 1.14 -2.24
CA THR A 41 13.39 1.79 -1.36
C THR A 41 14.37 2.68 -2.13
N SER A 42 14.45 2.52 -3.46
CA SER A 42 15.31 3.28 -4.36
C SER A 42 14.51 4.31 -5.18
N GLN A 43 14.80 5.59 -4.98
CA GLN A 43 14.21 6.67 -5.77
C GLN A 43 14.49 6.49 -7.27
N ALA A 44 15.71 6.09 -7.64
CA ALA A 44 16.09 5.88 -9.03
C ALA A 44 15.30 4.72 -9.67
N SER A 45 15.06 3.64 -8.92
CA SER A 45 14.26 2.50 -9.39
C SER A 45 12.79 2.90 -9.63
N VAL A 46 12.22 3.69 -8.71
CA VAL A 46 10.84 4.20 -8.85
C VAL A 46 10.72 5.13 -10.05
N GLN A 47 11.69 6.02 -10.25
CA GLN A 47 11.72 6.92 -11.39
C GLN A 47 11.78 6.15 -12.71
N ALA A 48 12.72 5.21 -12.82
CA ALA A 48 12.89 4.37 -14.01
C ALA A 48 11.64 3.54 -14.35
N LEU A 49 10.94 3.02 -13.33
CA LEU A 49 9.67 2.31 -13.53
C LEU A 49 8.64 3.19 -14.25
N PHE A 50 8.38 4.39 -13.71
CA PHE A 50 7.37 5.29 -14.28
C PHE A 50 7.78 5.84 -15.67
N GLU A 51 9.05 6.10 -15.90
CA GLU A 51 9.56 6.47 -17.23
C GLU A 51 9.29 5.38 -18.26
N LYS A 52 9.52 4.12 -17.88
CA LYS A 52 9.28 2.96 -18.76
C LYS A 52 7.80 2.72 -19.01
N VAL A 53 6.97 2.77 -17.98
CA VAL A 53 5.52 2.49 -18.07
C VAL A 53 4.77 3.63 -18.74
N GLY A 54 5.23 4.87 -18.55
CA GLY A 54 4.54 6.07 -19.02
C GLY A 54 3.26 6.37 -18.24
N ARG A 55 2.29 7.05 -18.87
CA ARG A 55 1.05 7.49 -18.20
C ARG A 55 0.11 6.34 -17.89
N VAL A 56 -0.54 6.46 -16.73
CA VAL A 56 -1.54 5.51 -16.22
C VAL A 56 -2.73 6.26 -15.59
N GLU A 57 -3.85 5.57 -15.39
CA GLU A 57 -5.04 6.13 -14.72
C GLU A 57 -5.05 5.80 -13.22
N ALA A 58 -4.37 4.73 -12.77
CA ALA A 58 -4.29 4.43 -11.36
C ALA A 58 -2.95 3.81 -10.96
N ILE A 59 -2.49 4.20 -9.77
CA ILE A 59 -1.32 3.63 -9.09
C ILE A 59 -1.83 2.95 -7.82
N VAL A 60 -1.55 1.66 -7.70
CA VAL A 60 -1.96 0.82 -6.57
C VAL A 60 -0.72 0.25 -5.91
N SER A 61 -0.57 0.46 -4.60
CA SER A 61 0.45 -0.18 -3.79
C SER A 61 -0.18 -1.22 -2.86
N ALA A 62 0.30 -2.44 -2.94
CA ALA A 62 0.04 -3.54 -2.03
C ALA A 62 1.36 -4.09 -1.47
N SER A 63 2.34 -3.21 -1.25
CA SER A 63 3.72 -3.54 -0.90
C SER A 63 4.22 -2.76 0.31
N GLY A 64 5.32 -3.23 0.87
CA GLY A 64 6.06 -2.61 1.94
C GLY A 64 6.24 -3.52 3.15
N GLY A 65 7.51 -3.75 3.52
CA GLY A 65 7.92 -4.53 4.69
C GLY A 65 7.89 -3.72 5.98
N LEU A 66 7.72 -4.42 7.09
CA LEU A 66 7.71 -3.88 8.43
C LEU A 66 8.66 -4.68 9.32
N TYR A 67 9.05 -4.09 10.44
CA TYR A 67 9.78 -4.79 11.48
C TYR A 67 8.85 -5.07 12.67
N PHE A 68 8.94 -6.28 13.20
CA PHE A 68 8.27 -6.70 14.43
C PHE A 68 9.32 -7.20 15.43
N GLY A 69 9.34 -6.61 16.62
CA GLY A 69 10.29 -6.97 17.65
C GLY A 69 10.12 -6.17 18.93
N PRO A 70 10.70 -6.65 20.07
CA PRO A 70 10.57 -5.99 21.36
C PRO A 70 11.19 -4.60 21.34
N LEU A 71 10.46 -3.59 21.84
CA LEU A 71 10.94 -2.20 21.91
C LEU A 71 12.25 -2.10 22.71
N ALA A 72 12.39 -2.87 23.78
CA ALA A 72 13.57 -2.82 24.65
C ALA A 72 14.88 -3.21 23.97
N THR A 73 14.84 -3.97 22.88
CA THR A 73 16.01 -4.44 22.13
C THR A 73 16.07 -3.94 20.69
N MET A 74 15.08 -3.14 20.27
CA MET A 74 14.99 -2.58 18.94
C MET A 74 16.12 -1.59 18.69
N LYS A 75 16.80 -1.73 17.56
CA LYS A 75 17.87 -0.82 17.11
C LYS A 75 17.32 0.17 16.09
N ASP A 76 18.03 1.27 15.89
CA ASP A 76 17.71 2.25 14.83
C ASP A 76 17.62 1.60 13.45
N SER A 77 18.50 0.63 13.15
CA SER A 77 18.46 -0.12 11.89
C SER A 77 17.18 -0.93 11.70
N ASP A 78 16.68 -1.54 12.78
CA ASP A 78 15.45 -2.33 12.77
C ASP A 78 14.25 -1.42 12.55
N PHE A 79 14.21 -0.29 13.28
CA PHE A 79 13.16 0.70 13.14
C PHE A 79 13.16 1.34 11.74
N ASN A 80 14.33 1.64 11.21
CA ASN A 80 14.51 2.24 9.88
C ASN A 80 14.04 1.32 8.75
N GLN A 81 14.02 -0.01 8.95
CA GLN A 81 13.57 -0.96 7.93
C GLN A 81 12.13 -0.65 7.46
N GLY A 82 11.16 -0.54 8.37
CA GLY A 82 9.79 -0.21 8.01
C GLY A 82 9.63 1.22 7.49
N LEU A 83 10.44 2.17 8.02
CA LEU A 83 10.45 3.55 7.52
C LEU A 83 10.86 3.62 6.04
N GLN A 84 11.94 2.95 5.66
CA GLN A 84 12.46 3.01 4.28
C GLN A 84 11.60 2.22 3.30
N ASP A 85 11.14 1.04 3.71
CA ASP A 85 10.37 0.15 2.84
C ASP A 85 8.90 0.59 2.78
N LYS A 86 8.12 0.40 3.83
CA LYS A 86 6.67 0.61 3.76
C LYS A 86 6.26 2.08 3.75
N LEU A 87 6.89 2.94 4.57
CA LEU A 87 6.52 4.36 4.60
C LEU A 87 7.09 5.10 3.40
N LEU A 88 8.39 5.31 3.36
CA LEU A 88 9.04 6.10 2.32
C LEU A 88 8.93 5.45 0.94
N GLY A 89 8.88 4.12 0.86
CA GLY A 89 8.62 3.42 -0.40
C GLY A 89 7.29 3.82 -1.01
N GLN A 90 6.20 3.81 -0.25
CA GLN A 90 4.89 4.23 -0.74
C GLN A 90 4.79 5.75 -0.96
N VAL A 91 5.44 6.55 -0.12
CA VAL A 91 5.56 8.00 -0.34
C VAL A 91 6.27 8.31 -1.65
N ARG A 92 7.39 7.62 -1.97
CA ARG A 92 8.10 7.77 -3.26
C ARG A 92 7.20 7.42 -4.45
N LEU A 93 6.41 6.35 -4.34
CA LEU A 93 5.45 5.99 -5.40
C LEU A 93 4.43 7.11 -5.63
N ALA A 94 3.93 7.75 -4.59
CA ALA A 94 2.99 8.85 -4.71
C ALA A 94 3.65 10.12 -5.27
N LEU A 95 4.80 10.54 -4.72
CA LEU A 95 5.51 11.74 -5.13
C LEU A 95 5.96 11.68 -6.59
N THR A 96 6.51 10.55 -7.02
CA THR A 96 6.94 10.36 -8.41
C THR A 96 5.75 10.10 -9.32
N GLY A 97 4.87 9.18 -8.92
CA GLY A 97 3.78 8.68 -9.75
C GLY A 97 2.72 9.73 -10.09
N GLN A 98 2.49 10.74 -9.23
CA GLN A 98 1.54 11.82 -9.52
C GLN A 98 1.82 12.52 -10.85
N HIS A 99 3.07 12.58 -11.29
CA HIS A 99 3.47 13.21 -12.56
C HIS A 99 3.18 12.33 -13.79
N TYR A 100 2.96 11.04 -13.57
CA TYR A 100 2.63 10.04 -14.59
C TYR A 100 1.14 9.65 -14.60
N LEU A 101 0.34 10.22 -13.71
CA LEU A 101 -1.11 10.04 -13.74
C LEU A 101 -1.76 10.97 -14.76
N ASN A 102 -2.79 10.42 -15.44
CA ASN A 102 -3.74 11.22 -16.20
C ASN A 102 -4.62 12.04 -15.24
N ASP A 103 -5.24 13.11 -15.77
CA ASP A 103 -6.15 13.95 -14.98
C ASP A 103 -7.32 13.10 -14.43
N GLY A 104 -7.69 13.34 -13.19
CA GLY A 104 -8.70 12.54 -12.48
C GLY A 104 -8.23 11.15 -12.05
N GLY A 105 -6.96 10.81 -12.26
CA GLY A 105 -6.37 9.53 -11.85
C GLY A 105 -6.36 9.31 -10.34
N SER A 106 -5.89 8.14 -9.90
CA SER A 106 -5.91 7.78 -8.48
C SER A 106 -4.63 7.11 -7.98
N ILE A 107 -4.34 7.34 -6.71
CA ILE A 107 -3.29 6.63 -5.94
C ILE A 107 -3.97 5.89 -4.80
N THR A 108 -3.69 4.61 -4.63
CA THR A 108 -4.17 3.81 -3.51
C THR A 108 -3.00 3.14 -2.80
N LEU A 109 -2.80 3.50 -1.54
CA LEU A 109 -1.72 2.98 -0.69
C LEU A 109 -2.28 1.99 0.34
N ILE A 110 -1.38 1.31 1.08
CA ILE A 110 -1.76 0.33 2.12
C ILE A 110 -1.13 0.63 3.47
N SER A 111 -1.98 0.65 4.50
CA SER A 111 -1.64 0.71 5.92
C SER A 111 -1.99 -0.63 6.61
N GLY A 112 -2.63 -0.59 7.77
CA GLY A 112 -3.15 -1.74 8.52
C GLY A 112 -3.73 -1.32 9.86
N ILE A 113 -4.58 -2.17 10.45
CA ILE A 113 -5.29 -1.96 11.71
C ILE A 113 -4.39 -1.48 12.85
N VAL A 114 -3.13 -1.94 12.86
CA VAL A 114 -2.15 -1.58 13.91
C VAL A 114 -1.83 -0.09 13.98
N ALA A 115 -2.26 0.72 13.01
CA ALA A 115 -2.24 2.18 13.12
C ALA A 115 -3.14 2.70 14.25
N HIS A 116 -4.21 1.96 14.57
CA HIS A 116 -5.25 2.31 15.56
C HIS A 116 -5.25 1.39 16.76
N GLU A 117 -4.97 0.11 16.55
CA GLU A 117 -4.96 -0.94 17.56
C GLU A 117 -3.56 -1.57 17.66
N PRO A 118 -2.67 -0.98 18.48
CA PRO A 118 -1.29 -1.46 18.63
C PRO A 118 -1.25 -2.89 19.19
N ILE A 119 -0.27 -3.65 18.72
CA ILE A 119 0.00 -5.01 19.18
C ILE A 119 1.39 -5.11 19.83
N ALA A 120 1.62 -6.15 20.62
CA ALA A 120 2.96 -6.43 21.15
C ALA A 120 3.97 -6.56 20.01
N HIS A 121 5.18 -6.03 20.21
CA HIS A 121 6.25 -6.01 19.21
C HIS A 121 5.95 -5.21 17.93
N GLY A 122 4.84 -4.44 17.90
CA GLY A 122 4.34 -3.74 16.71
C GLY A 122 4.72 -2.26 16.61
N VAL A 123 5.65 -1.73 17.44
CA VAL A 123 5.95 -0.28 17.50
C VAL A 123 6.32 0.29 16.13
N ASN A 124 7.19 -0.38 15.36
CA ASN A 124 7.53 0.04 14.00
C ASN A 124 6.30 0.02 13.09
N ALA A 125 5.53 -1.06 13.12
CA ALA A 125 4.34 -1.23 12.29
C ALA A 125 3.28 -0.15 12.59
N THR A 126 3.02 0.14 13.88
CA THR A 126 2.09 1.20 14.29
C THR A 126 2.55 2.56 13.78
N THR A 127 3.81 2.91 14.00
CA THR A 127 4.37 4.21 13.57
C THR A 127 4.25 4.40 12.06
N VAL A 128 4.68 3.41 11.29
CA VAL A 128 4.67 3.47 9.82
C VAL A 128 3.26 3.57 9.27
N ASN A 129 2.33 2.76 9.77
CA ASN A 129 0.96 2.75 9.30
C ASN A 129 0.22 4.05 9.66
N ALA A 130 0.41 4.58 10.87
CA ALA A 130 -0.16 5.85 11.30
C ALA A 130 0.41 7.04 10.48
N ALA A 131 1.70 7.03 10.17
CA ALA A 131 2.33 8.06 9.33
C ALA A 131 1.75 8.07 7.91
N LEU A 132 1.46 6.90 7.32
CA LEU A 132 0.80 6.81 6.00
C LEU A 132 -0.60 7.43 6.01
N GLU A 133 -1.36 7.29 7.08
CA GLU A 133 -2.66 7.94 7.21
C GLU A 133 -2.55 9.47 7.22
N GLY A 134 -1.57 10.00 7.97
CA GLY A 134 -1.26 11.42 7.97
C GLY A 134 -0.88 11.94 6.59
N PHE A 135 0.02 11.21 5.91
CA PHE A 135 0.46 11.55 4.55
C PHE A 135 -0.71 11.59 3.57
N VAL A 136 -1.56 10.56 3.54
CA VAL A 136 -2.68 10.48 2.59
C VAL A 136 -3.69 11.60 2.82
N ARG A 137 -4.03 11.92 4.09
CA ARG A 137 -4.94 13.02 4.41
C ARG A 137 -4.41 14.37 3.94
N ALA A 138 -3.13 14.64 4.14
CA ALA A 138 -2.51 15.89 3.71
C ALA A 138 -2.38 15.95 2.18
N ALA A 139 -1.88 14.90 1.55
CA ALA A 139 -1.69 14.83 0.11
C ALA A 139 -3.00 15.00 -0.69
N ALA A 140 -4.12 14.52 -0.14
CA ALA A 140 -5.43 14.69 -0.77
C ALA A 140 -5.86 16.16 -0.93
N CYS A 141 -5.33 17.05 -0.08
CA CYS A 141 -5.61 18.49 -0.15
C CYS A 141 -4.73 19.23 -1.19
N GLU A 142 -3.63 18.60 -1.63
CA GLU A 142 -2.61 19.26 -2.44
C GLU A 142 -2.47 18.67 -3.85
N LEU A 143 -2.91 17.43 -4.08
CA LEU A 143 -2.78 16.77 -5.38
C LEU A 143 -3.54 17.54 -6.47
N PRO A 144 -2.86 17.91 -7.57
CA PRO A 144 -3.45 18.73 -8.65
C PRO A 144 -4.31 17.88 -9.60
N ARG A 145 -4.96 18.52 -10.55
CA ARG A 145 -5.63 17.91 -11.71
C ARG A 145 -6.73 16.89 -11.36
N GLY A 146 -7.34 17.03 -10.16
CA GLY A 146 -8.36 16.09 -9.69
C GLY A 146 -7.83 14.70 -9.34
N ILE A 147 -6.51 14.55 -9.17
CA ILE A 147 -5.89 13.30 -8.74
C ILE A 147 -6.36 12.98 -7.30
N ARG A 148 -6.82 11.76 -7.10
CA ARG A 148 -7.31 11.26 -5.81
C ARG A 148 -6.25 10.39 -5.15
N ILE A 149 -6.22 10.40 -3.82
CA ILE A 149 -5.36 9.50 -3.04
C ILE A 149 -6.14 8.94 -1.86
N ASN A 150 -6.08 7.63 -1.66
CA ASN A 150 -6.71 6.93 -0.54
C ASN A 150 -5.77 5.86 0.03
N LEU A 151 -6.15 5.37 1.21
CA LEU A 151 -5.40 4.36 1.95
C LEU A 151 -6.32 3.18 2.31
N ILE A 152 -5.82 1.97 2.12
CA ILE A 152 -6.51 0.76 2.57
C ILE A 152 -5.89 0.32 3.89
N SER A 153 -6.72 0.10 4.92
CA SER A 153 -6.29 -0.32 6.25
C SER A 153 -7.01 -1.61 6.63
N PRO A 154 -6.48 -2.79 6.29
CA PRO A 154 -7.06 -4.06 6.67
C PRO A 154 -6.69 -4.46 8.10
N THR A 155 -7.53 -5.28 8.74
CA THR A 155 -7.13 -6.14 9.83
C THR A 155 -6.18 -7.25 9.33
N VAL A 156 -5.80 -8.19 10.19
CA VAL A 156 -4.99 -9.35 9.79
C VAL A 156 -5.69 -10.14 8.67
N LEU A 157 -4.94 -10.53 7.66
CA LEU A 157 -5.51 -11.31 6.55
C LEU A 157 -5.74 -12.76 6.99
N THR A 158 -6.86 -13.36 6.59
CA THR A 158 -7.16 -14.77 6.84
C THR A 158 -6.04 -15.68 6.30
N GLU A 159 -5.49 -15.34 5.13
CA GLU A 159 -4.39 -16.07 4.50
C GLU A 159 -3.04 -15.91 5.22
N SER A 160 -2.95 -15.02 6.20
CA SER A 160 -1.71 -14.71 6.93
C SER A 160 -1.79 -14.99 8.43
N VAL A 161 -2.93 -15.49 8.93
CA VAL A 161 -3.14 -15.76 10.37
C VAL A 161 -2.05 -16.67 10.92
N GLU A 162 -1.72 -17.76 10.23
CA GLU A 162 -0.67 -18.69 10.67
C GLU A 162 0.72 -18.03 10.71
N THR A 163 1.02 -17.13 9.77
CA THR A 163 2.30 -16.39 9.74
C THR A 163 2.43 -15.42 10.90
N TYR A 164 1.32 -14.86 11.35
CA TYR A 164 1.25 -13.89 12.45
C TYR A 164 0.66 -14.49 13.73
N ASP A 165 0.79 -15.82 13.92
CA ASP A 165 0.30 -16.48 15.12
C ASP A 165 0.89 -15.82 16.40
N GLY A 166 0.02 -15.55 17.36
CA GLY A 166 0.38 -14.86 18.61
C GLY A 166 0.54 -13.34 18.53
N PHE A 167 0.57 -12.73 17.33
CA PHE A 167 0.68 -11.26 17.21
C PHE A 167 -0.67 -10.55 17.31
N PHE A 168 -1.77 -11.21 16.93
CA PHE A 168 -3.11 -10.62 16.85
C PHE A 168 -4.14 -11.37 17.71
N PRO A 169 -3.92 -11.49 19.03
CA PRO A 169 -4.85 -12.22 19.90
C PRO A 169 -6.21 -11.51 19.95
N GLY A 170 -7.29 -12.23 19.56
CA GLY A 170 -8.65 -11.70 19.58
C GLY A 170 -9.05 -10.80 18.41
N PHE A 171 -8.15 -10.60 17.44
CA PHE A 171 -8.51 -9.87 16.20
C PHE A 171 -9.26 -10.80 15.25
N GLU A 172 -10.33 -10.29 14.64
CA GLU A 172 -10.98 -10.97 13.53
C GLU A 172 -10.14 -10.81 12.25
N SER A 173 -10.03 -11.88 11.46
CA SER A 173 -9.33 -11.85 10.19
C SER A 173 -10.27 -11.52 9.04
N VAL A 174 -9.71 -11.00 7.95
CA VAL A 174 -10.45 -10.70 6.72
C VAL A 174 -9.77 -11.34 5.51
N PRO A 175 -10.52 -11.96 4.56
CA PRO A 175 -9.91 -12.51 3.37
C PRO A 175 -9.37 -11.40 2.46
N ALA A 176 -8.24 -11.66 1.78
CA ALA A 176 -7.62 -10.72 0.84
C ALA A 176 -8.58 -10.26 -0.26
N ALA A 177 -9.55 -11.10 -0.65
CA ALA A 177 -10.61 -10.76 -1.60
C ALA A 177 -11.51 -9.60 -1.11
N ALA A 178 -11.81 -9.52 0.19
CA ALA A 178 -12.56 -8.39 0.76
C ALA A 178 -11.70 -7.11 0.75
N VAL A 179 -10.42 -7.22 1.05
CA VAL A 179 -9.48 -6.09 0.94
C VAL A 179 -9.41 -5.57 -0.50
N ALA A 180 -9.39 -6.46 -1.49
CA ALA A 180 -9.39 -6.09 -2.91
C ALA A 180 -10.63 -5.27 -3.33
N GLN A 181 -11.81 -5.48 -2.70
CA GLN A 181 -12.98 -4.65 -2.97
C GLN A 181 -12.80 -3.20 -2.48
N ALA A 182 -12.09 -2.98 -1.38
CA ALA A 182 -11.75 -1.63 -0.93
C ALA A 182 -10.80 -0.92 -1.91
N TYR A 183 -9.82 -1.63 -2.47
CA TYR A 183 -8.99 -1.11 -3.56
C TYR A 183 -9.81 -0.74 -4.79
N ARG A 184 -10.71 -1.62 -5.20
CA ARG A 184 -11.61 -1.35 -6.32
C ARG A 184 -12.47 -0.10 -6.07
N ARG A 185 -13.02 0.05 -4.86
CA ARG A 185 -13.77 1.25 -4.45
C ARG A 185 -12.92 2.51 -4.51
N SER A 186 -11.64 2.46 -4.12
CA SER A 186 -10.70 3.59 -4.21
C SER A 186 -10.39 3.95 -5.67
N VAL A 187 -10.13 2.96 -6.51
CA VAL A 187 -9.75 3.15 -7.91
C VAL A 187 -10.92 3.63 -8.77
N GLU A 188 -12.08 2.96 -8.68
CA GLU A 188 -13.25 3.22 -9.52
C GLU A 188 -14.18 4.32 -8.95
N GLY A 189 -14.08 4.64 -7.64
CA GLY A 189 -14.92 5.61 -6.96
C GLY A 189 -14.44 7.05 -7.10
N VAL A 190 -15.11 7.97 -6.40
CA VAL A 190 -14.87 9.42 -6.48
C VAL A 190 -14.23 10.01 -5.23
N GLN A 191 -14.04 9.20 -4.19
CA GLN A 191 -13.57 9.66 -2.89
C GLN A 191 -12.05 9.89 -2.88
N THR A 192 -11.60 10.84 -2.06
CA THR A 192 -10.18 11.13 -1.83
C THR A 192 -9.91 11.42 -0.36
N GLY A 193 -8.68 11.20 0.11
CA GLY A 193 -8.25 11.45 1.48
C GLY A 193 -8.77 10.45 2.50
N LEU A 194 -9.37 9.35 2.08
CA LEU A 194 -9.99 8.38 2.97
C LEU A 194 -9.06 7.24 3.36
N VAL A 195 -9.28 6.75 4.58
CA VAL A 195 -8.78 5.47 5.07
C VAL A 195 -9.93 4.46 5.02
N TYR A 196 -9.86 3.51 4.12
CA TYR A 196 -10.84 2.41 4.02
C TYR A 196 -10.46 1.32 5.02
N LYS A 197 -11.15 1.29 6.15
CA LYS A 197 -11.01 0.22 7.14
C LYS A 197 -11.70 -1.04 6.62
N VAL A 198 -11.02 -2.18 6.73
CA VAL A 198 -11.52 -3.48 6.26
C VAL A 198 -11.38 -4.51 7.35
N GLY A 199 -12.52 -4.97 7.88
CA GLY A 199 -12.59 -5.97 8.94
C GLY A 199 -12.52 -5.41 10.37
N TYR A 200 -12.70 -4.11 10.58
CA TYR A 200 -12.77 -3.47 11.92
C TYR A 200 -13.45 -2.12 11.87
#